data_a104ef3b0c72a9e7db8582309472c3c2
#
_entry.id   a104ef3b0c72a9e7db8582309472c3c2
#
_cell.length_a   1.000
_cell.length_b   1.000
_cell.length_c   1.000
_cell.angle_alpha   90.00
_cell.angle_beta   90.00
_cell.angle_gamma   90.00
#
_symmetry.space_group_name_H-M   'P 1'
#
loop_
_entity.id
_entity.type
_entity.pdbx_description
1 polymer ?
#
loop_
_entity_poly.entity_id
_entity_poly.type
_entity_poly.pdbx_seq_one_letter_code
_entity_poly.pdbx_strand_id
1 'polypeptide(L)'
;MKADQQRDLQLLSEIEASDAVTQRGLAKRLGIALGLINLYLRRLAKKGHIKVINIQKNRIRYLITPKGIAEKSRLTYEYMQYSFQLYRQASALLRARLRDLAEQGRKRLVFYGVGEAAELAYLCVKEMDLELMGVLDAEHAGRRFLGHTVLDLSALPQLKYDCVVITSFGDDEAIRKQLEESGVSAEAIVTLKP
;
A
#
# COMPACT_ATOMS: atom_id res chain seq x y z
N MET A 1 4.27 14.23 -4.14
CA MET A 1 4.13 14.29 -5.63
C MET A 1 2.73 14.78 -5.99
N LYS A 2 2.56 15.59 -7.05
CA LYS A 2 1.23 16.05 -7.50
C LYS A 2 0.49 14.92 -8.21
N ALA A 3 -0.85 14.88 -8.08
CA ALA A 3 -1.68 13.83 -8.73
C ALA A 3 -1.47 13.73 -10.24
N ASP A 4 -1.28 14.88 -10.92
CA ASP A 4 -1.01 14.92 -12.36
C ASP A 4 0.33 14.27 -12.76
N GLN A 5 1.36 14.42 -11.92
CA GLN A 5 2.68 13.80 -12.16
C GLN A 5 2.60 12.28 -11.99
N GLN A 6 1.84 11.81 -11.01
CA GLN A 6 1.61 10.38 -10.80
C GLN A 6 0.89 9.75 -12.00
N ARG A 7 -0.13 10.43 -12.53
CA ARG A 7 -0.85 9.99 -13.73
C ARG A 7 0.03 10.00 -14.98
N ASP A 8 0.87 11.04 -15.14
CA ASP A 8 1.84 11.10 -16.24
C ASP A 8 2.82 9.90 -16.15
N LEU A 9 3.34 9.58 -14.97
CA LEU A 9 4.21 8.43 -14.75
C LEU A 9 3.52 7.10 -15.11
N GLN A 10 2.29 6.89 -14.64
CA GLN A 10 1.51 5.69 -14.94
C GLN A 10 1.28 5.54 -16.46
N LEU A 11 0.88 6.61 -17.14
CA LEU A 11 0.64 6.59 -18.59
C LEU A 11 1.92 6.33 -19.39
N LEU A 12 3.04 6.96 -19.02
CA LEU A 12 4.32 6.71 -19.69
C LEU A 12 4.80 5.28 -19.48
N SER A 13 4.59 4.70 -18.28
CA SER A 13 4.93 3.30 -17.98
C SER A 13 4.09 2.33 -18.79
N GLU A 14 2.78 2.56 -18.91
CA GLU A 14 1.89 1.72 -19.70
C GLU A 14 2.21 1.77 -21.21
N ILE A 15 2.57 2.95 -21.72
CA ILE A 15 2.93 3.15 -23.14
C ILE A 15 4.28 2.47 -23.45
N GLU A 16 5.22 2.49 -22.52
CA GLU A 16 6.52 1.81 -22.71
C GLU A 16 6.38 0.30 -22.64
N ALA A 17 5.53 -0.21 -21.76
CA ALA A 17 5.35 -1.65 -21.55
C ALA A 17 4.66 -2.35 -22.72
N SER A 18 3.91 -1.64 -23.57
CA SER A 18 3.16 -2.27 -24.67
C SER A 18 2.93 -1.31 -25.85
N ASP A 19 3.29 -1.81 -27.02
CA ASP A 19 3.03 -1.13 -28.29
C ASP A 19 1.54 -1.11 -28.73
N ALA A 20 0.71 -1.94 -28.09
CA ALA A 20 -0.71 -2.12 -28.45
C ALA A 20 -1.68 -1.39 -27.51
N VAL A 21 -1.21 -0.32 -26.87
CA VAL A 21 -2.00 0.43 -25.89
C VAL A 21 -3.14 1.21 -26.58
N THR A 22 -4.35 1.03 -26.07
CA THR A 22 -5.54 1.78 -26.51
C THR A 22 -6.02 2.73 -25.40
N GLN A 23 -6.67 3.83 -25.77
CA GLN A 23 -7.26 4.78 -24.81
C GLN A 23 -8.24 4.10 -23.84
N ARG A 24 -9.10 3.21 -24.37
CA ARG A 24 -10.05 2.44 -23.53
C ARG A 24 -9.34 1.44 -22.62
N GLY A 25 -8.28 0.79 -23.11
CA GLY A 25 -7.46 -0.11 -22.31
C GLY A 25 -6.76 0.62 -21.16
N LEU A 26 -6.20 1.80 -21.42
CA LEU A 26 -5.62 2.68 -20.40
C LEU A 26 -6.66 3.12 -19.36
N ALA A 27 -7.84 3.56 -19.82
CA ALA A 27 -8.94 3.96 -18.95
C ALA A 27 -9.33 2.84 -17.97
N LYS A 28 -9.47 1.61 -18.49
CA LYS A 28 -9.82 0.43 -17.67
C LYS A 28 -8.70 0.07 -16.68
N ARG A 29 -7.42 0.01 -17.14
CA ARG A 29 -6.30 -0.39 -16.28
C ARG A 29 -6.00 0.61 -15.18
N LEU A 30 -6.12 1.91 -15.49
CA LEU A 30 -5.80 2.98 -14.54
C LEU A 30 -7.01 3.44 -13.71
N GLY A 31 -8.22 2.91 -13.98
CA GLY A 31 -9.42 3.34 -13.27
C GLY A 31 -9.78 4.81 -13.53
N ILE A 32 -9.44 5.36 -14.71
CA ILE A 32 -9.58 6.77 -15.03
C ILE A 32 -10.58 6.94 -16.18
N ALA A 33 -11.45 7.95 -16.12
CA ALA A 33 -12.41 8.25 -17.17
C ALA A 33 -11.73 8.47 -18.53
N LEU A 34 -12.30 7.92 -19.60
CA LEU A 34 -11.74 7.97 -20.97
C LEU A 34 -11.43 9.40 -21.44
N GLY A 35 -12.31 10.35 -21.13
CA GLY A 35 -12.09 11.77 -21.47
C GLY A 35 -10.84 12.35 -20.82
N LEU A 36 -10.58 11.95 -19.58
CA LEU A 36 -9.40 12.38 -18.83
C LEU A 36 -8.12 11.73 -19.36
N ILE A 37 -8.17 10.45 -19.73
CA ILE A 37 -7.05 9.77 -20.43
C ILE A 37 -6.69 10.53 -21.71
N ASN A 38 -7.70 10.92 -22.52
CA ASN A 38 -7.46 11.66 -23.74
C ASN A 38 -6.80 13.03 -23.49
N LEU A 39 -7.21 13.72 -22.42
CA LEU A 39 -6.60 14.98 -22.02
C LEU A 39 -5.11 14.80 -21.68
N TYR A 40 -4.79 13.79 -20.87
CA TYR A 40 -3.40 13.50 -20.49
C TYR A 40 -2.55 13.08 -21.69
N LEU A 41 -3.05 12.19 -22.56
CA LEU A 41 -2.33 11.78 -23.76
C LEU A 41 -2.02 12.96 -24.69
N ARG A 42 -3.00 13.87 -24.92
CA ARG A 42 -2.78 15.09 -25.69
C ARG A 42 -1.72 15.98 -25.04
N ARG A 43 -1.75 16.13 -23.71
CA ARG A 43 -0.75 16.89 -22.95
C ARG A 43 0.65 16.30 -23.10
N LEU A 44 0.80 14.96 -22.94
CA LEU A 44 2.07 14.28 -23.13
C LEU A 44 2.60 14.39 -24.54
N ALA A 45 1.72 14.30 -25.56
CA ALA A 45 2.09 14.50 -26.96
C ALA A 45 2.53 15.94 -27.22
N LYS A 46 1.79 16.94 -26.72
CA LYS A 46 2.15 18.36 -26.83
C LYS A 46 3.50 18.68 -26.18
N LYS A 47 3.83 18.03 -25.06
CA LYS A 47 5.13 18.15 -24.39
C LYS A 47 6.24 17.39 -25.12
N GLY A 48 5.92 16.58 -26.13
CA GLY A 48 6.87 15.75 -26.87
C GLY A 48 7.34 14.51 -26.11
N HIS A 49 6.65 14.08 -25.06
CA HIS A 49 6.99 12.88 -24.28
C HIS A 49 6.52 11.60 -24.98
N ILE A 50 5.46 11.68 -25.78
CA ILE A 50 4.98 10.59 -26.62
C ILE A 50 4.77 11.07 -28.04
N LYS A 51 4.87 10.14 -29.00
CA LYS A 51 4.51 10.33 -30.41
C LYS A 51 3.22 9.55 -30.68
N VAL A 52 2.28 10.19 -31.36
CA VAL A 52 1.02 9.58 -31.78
C VAL A 52 1.14 9.24 -33.26
N ILE A 53 0.93 7.97 -33.61
CA ILE A 53 1.03 7.46 -34.99
C ILE A 53 -0.32 6.88 -35.37
N ASN A 54 -0.86 7.36 -36.49
CA ASN A 54 -2.03 6.76 -37.11
C ASN A 54 -1.58 5.66 -38.06
N ILE A 55 -1.84 4.38 -37.72
CA ILE A 55 -1.42 3.23 -38.53
C ILE A 55 -2.43 2.96 -39.65
N GLN A 56 -3.74 3.11 -39.36
CA GLN A 56 -4.87 2.94 -40.28
C GLN A 56 -6.06 3.78 -39.83
N LYS A 57 -7.12 3.87 -40.65
CA LYS A 57 -8.38 4.52 -40.28
C LYS A 57 -8.87 3.94 -38.95
N ASN A 58 -8.87 4.75 -37.87
CA ASN A 58 -9.25 4.43 -36.50
C ASN A 58 -8.24 3.61 -35.66
N ARG A 59 -6.99 3.42 -36.07
CA ARG A 59 -5.97 2.72 -35.27
C ARG A 59 -4.82 3.66 -34.90
N ILE A 60 -4.85 4.15 -33.67
CA ILE A 60 -3.83 5.04 -33.11
C ILE A 60 -2.85 4.21 -32.28
N ARG A 61 -1.55 4.46 -32.48
CA ARG A 61 -0.45 3.90 -31.69
C ARG A 61 0.26 5.02 -30.96
N TYR A 62 0.62 4.76 -29.71
CA TYR A 62 1.41 5.66 -28.88
C TYR A 62 2.82 5.09 -28.73
N LEU A 63 3.83 5.93 -28.94
CA LEU A 63 5.22 5.58 -28.73
C LEU A 63 5.86 6.55 -27.76
N ILE A 64 6.61 6.04 -26.80
CA ILE A 64 7.41 6.89 -25.91
C ILE A 64 8.60 7.45 -26.69
N THR A 65 8.92 8.71 -26.48
CA THR A 65 10.09 9.37 -27.09
C THR A 65 11.30 9.31 -26.14
N PRO A 66 12.53 9.57 -26.60
CA PRO A 66 13.68 9.73 -25.69
C PRO A 66 13.45 10.76 -24.60
N LYS A 67 12.75 11.88 -24.94
CA LYS A 67 12.31 12.88 -23.95
C LYS A 67 11.28 12.33 -22.97
N GLY A 68 10.40 11.45 -23.43
CA GLY A 68 9.43 10.75 -22.57
C GLY A 68 10.08 9.77 -21.63
N ILE A 69 11.11 9.05 -22.07
CA ILE A 69 11.90 8.14 -21.21
C ILE A 69 12.62 8.94 -20.11
N ALA A 70 13.26 10.05 -20.46
CA ALA A 70 13.90 10.93 -19.49
C ALA A 70 12.90 11.48 -18.47
N GLU A 71 11.72 11.93 -18.92
CA GLU A 71 10.66 12.42 -18.02
C GLU A 71 10.10 11.30 -17.14
N LYS A 72 9.89 10.08 -17.67
CA LYS A 72 9.48 8.92 -16.89
C LYS A 72 10.50 8.62 -15.79
N SER A 73 11.80 8.61 -16.11
CA SER A 73 12.87 8.37 -15.13
C SER A 73 12.87 9.43 -14.03
N ARG A 74 12.70 10.71 -14.39
CA ARG A 74 12.60 11.82 -13.44
C ARG A 74 11.39 11.65 -12.51
N LEU A 75 10.22 11.33 -13.07
CA LEU A 75 9.00 11.11 -12.30
C LEU A 75 9.09 9.88 -11.40
N THR A 76 9.75 8.79 -11.86
CA THR A 76 10.01 7.60 -11.05
C THR A 76 10.85 7.96 -9.82
N TYR A 77 11.90 8.75 -9.99
CA TYR A 77 12.73 9.21 -8.88
C TYR A 77 11.94 10.08 -7.88
N GLU A 78 11.13 11.01 -8.38
CA GLU A 78 10.25 11.84 -7.53
C GLU A 78 9.22 10.97 -6.78
N TYR A 79 8.69 9.94 -7.43
CA TYR A 79 7.76 9.00 -6.80
C TYR A 79 8.45 8.21 -5.68
N MET A 80 9.66 7.71 -5.91
CA MET A 80 10.47 7.05 -4.88
C MET A 80 10.70 7.96 -3.67
N GLN A 81 11.14 9.20 -3.90
CA GLN A 81 11.37 10.16 -2.80
C GLN A 81 10.09 10.41 -2.00
N TYR A 82 8.96 10.59 -2.68
CA TYR A 82 7.67 10.77 -2.05
C TYR A 82 7.24 9.54 -1.23
N SER A 83 7.42 8.33 -1.79
CA SER A 83 7.12 7.07 -1.09
C SER A 83 7.99 6.90 0.17
N PHE A 84 9.27 7.21 0.10
CA PHE A 84 10.15 7.18 1.28
C PHE A 84 9.75 8.22 2.34
N GLN A 85 9.25 9.38 1.94
CA GLN A 85 8.73 10.36 2.89
C GLN A 85 7.48 9.85 3.60
N LEU A 86 6.53 9.26 2.87
CA LEU A 86 5.33 8.64 3.45
C LEU A 86 5.70 7.49 4.39
N TYR A 87 6.63 6.63 3.98
CA TYR A 87 7.13 5.53 4.81
C TYR A 87 7.71 6.05 6.13
N ARG A 88 8.54 7.10 6.10
CA ARG A 88 9.10 7.70 7.32
C ARG A 88 8.02 8.30 8.23
N GLN A 89 7.01 8.95 7.66
CA GLN A 89 5.89 9.50 8.43
C GLN A 89 5.08 8.39 9.09
N ALA A 90 4.74 7.32 8.34
CA ALA A 90 4.04 6.16 8.88
C ALA A 90 4.86 5.48 10.00
N SER A 91 6.15 5.26 9.78
CA SER A 91 7.05 4.69 10.81
C SER A 91 7.11 5.54 12.07
N ALA A 92 7.12 6.87 11.95
CA ALA A 92 7.14 7.75 13.10
C ALA A 92 5.85 7.65 13.93
N LEU A 93 4.69 7.60 13.27
CA LEU A 93 3.40 7.39 13.92
C LEU A 93 3.32 6.03 14.63
N LEU A 94 3.75 4.96 13.94
CA LEU A 94 3.79 3.62 14.52
C LEU A 94 4.69 3.55 15.74
N ARG A 95 5.90 4.13 15.66
CA ARG A 95 6.82 4.19 16.81
C ARG A 95 6.23 4.92 17.99
N ALA A 96 5.53 6.03 17.77
CA ALA A 96 4.86 6.75 18.86
C ALA A 96 3.81 5.87 19.54
N ARG A 97 2.92 5.25 18.76
CA ARG A 97 1.87 4.36 19.30
C ARG A 97 2.43 3.14 20.03
N LEU A 98 3.44 2.49 19.46
CA LEU A 98 4.09 1.34 20.09
C LEU A 98 4.85 1.72 21.36
N ARG A 99 5.44 2.90 21.42
CA ARG A 99 6.07 3.42 22.64
C ARG A 99 5.06 3.65 23.74
N ASP A 100 3.92 4.27 23.42
CA ASP A 100 2.82 4.45 24.38
C ASP A 100 2.36 3.11 25.00
N LEU A 101 2.29 2.05 24.18
CA LEU A 101 1.97 0.70 24.66
C LEU A 101 3.06 0.15 25.61
N ALA A 102 4.33 0.29 25.24
CA ALA A 102 5.45 -0.15 26.06
C ALA A 102 5.48 0.56 27.41
N GLU A 103 5.23 1.88 27.44
CA GLU A 103 5.15 2.70 28.65
C GLU A 103 3.98 2.31 29.57
N GLN A 104 2.88 1.82 28.97
CA GLN A 104 1.76 1.24 29.70
C GLN A 104 2.01 -0.21 30.20
N GLY A 105 3.19 -0.77 29.95
CA GLY A 105 3.54 -2.15 30.30
C GLY A 105 2.96 -3.21 29.37
N ARG A 106 2.35 -2.82 28.25
CA ARG A 106 1.78 -3.73 27.24
C ARG A 106 2.86 -4.14 26.25
N LYS A 107 3.63 -5.16 26.61
CA LYS A 107 4.83 -5.55 25.84
C LYS A 107 4.61 -6.69 24.86
N ARG A 108 3.64 -7.56 25.11
CA ARG A 108 3.34 -8.74 24.30
C ARG A 108 2.21 -8.43 23.33
N LEU A 109 2.55 -8.36 22.06
CA LEU A 109 1.64 -7.93 21.00
C LEU A 109 1.21 -9.13 20.16
N VAL A 110 -0.02 -9.15 19.71
CA VAL A 110 -0.51 -9.97 18.61
C VAL A 110 -0.92 -9.06 17.47
N PHE A 111 -0.48 -9.34 16.26
CA PHE A 111 -0.91 -8.59 15.07
C PHE A 111 -2.17 -9.23 14.47
N TYR A 112 -3.11 -8.42 14.07
CA TYR A 112 -4.27 -8.82 13.30
C TYR A 112 -4.19 -8.23 11.89
N GLY A 113 -3.98 -9.12 10.90
CA GLY A 113 -3.77 -8.79 9.49
C GLY A 113 -2.32 -8.92 9.05
N VAL A 114 -2.14 -9.48 7.84
CA VAL A 114 -0.85 -9.56 7.14
C VAL A 114 -0.76 -8.49 6.05
N GLY A 115 0.45 -8.00 5.75
CA GLY A 115 0.70 -7.00 4.72
C GLY A 115 1.72 -5.95 5.13
N GLU A 116 1.86 -4.91 4.32
CA GLU A 116 2.89 -3.88 4.47
C GLU A 116 2.80 -3.13 5.80
N ALA A 117 1.60 -2.92 6.33
CA ALA A 117 1.40 -2.28 7.64
C ALA A 117 1.95 -3.14 8.78
N ALA A 118 1.72 -4.48 8.72
CA ALA A 118 2.27 -5.43 9.69
C ALA A 118 3.80 -5.52 9.60
N GLU A 119 4.37 -5.52 8.38
CA GLU A 119 5.82 -5.51 8.17
C GLU A 119 6.45 -4.26 8.77
N LEU A 120 5.85 -3.09 8.53
CA LEU A 120 6.33 -1.83 9.05
C LEU A 120 6.23 -1.77 10.58
N ALA A 121 5.11 -2.23 11.14
CA ALA A 121 4.92 -2.31 12.59
C ALA A 121 5.94 -3.27 13.23
N TYR A 122 6.22 -4.40 12.59
CA TYR A 122 7.21 -5.38 13.08
C TYR A 122 8.64 -4.80 13.12
N LEU A 123 9.03 -4.02 12.11
CA LEU A 123 10.33 -3.33 12.14
C LEU A 123 10.42 -2.39 13.34
N CYS A 124 9.34 -1.67 13.65
CA CYS A 124 9.29 -0.81 14.83
C CYS A 124 9.33 -1.61 16.16
N VAL A 125 8.62 -2.75 16.21
CA VAL A 125 8.65 -3.66 17.39
C VAL A 125 10.06 -4.16 17.66
N LYS A 126 10.82 -4.52 16.62
CA LYS A 126 12.21 -4.99 16.75
C LYS A 126 13.19 -3.95 17.29
N GLU A 127 12.86 -2.66 17.14
CA GLU A 127 13.67 -1.55 17.67
C GLU A 127 13.34 -1.22 19.14
N MET A 128 12.31 -1.84 19.72
CA MET A 128 11.78 -1.54 21.04
C MET A 128 11.77 -2.80 21.93
N ASP A 129 11.58 -2.60 23.23
CA ASP A 129 11.37 -3.69 24.19
C ASP A 129 9.93 -4.23 24.12
N LEU A 130 9.55 -4.72 22.92
CA LEU A 130 8.24 -5.29 22.60
C LEU A 130 8.42 -6.66 21.94
N GLU A 131 7.48 -7.56 22.16
CA GLU A 131 7.51 -8.94 21.66
C GLU A 131 6.26 -9.23 20.83
N LEU A 132 6.45 -9.71 19.58
CA LEU A 132 5.37 -10.23 18.77
C LEU A 132 5.11 -11.69 19.12
N MET A 133 3.95 -11.97 19.71
CA MET A 133 3.54 -13.31 20.16
C MET A 133 2.90 -14.13 19.04
N GLY A 134 2.33 -13.49 18.04
CA GLY A 134 1.68 -14.16 16.92
C GLY A 134 1.07 -13.19 15.92
N VAL A 135 0.65 -13.74 14.80
CA VAL A 135 -0.05 -13.00 13.72
C VAL A 135 -1.32 -13.75 13.39
N LEU A 136 -2.43 -13.05 13.37
CA LEU A 136 -3.77 -13.57 13.07
C LEU A 136 -4.25 -13.03 11.73
N ASP A 137 -4.74 -13.91 10.86
CA ASP A 137 -5.38 -13.54 9.60
C ASP A 137 -6.06 -14.80 9.02
N ALA A 138 -7.39 -14.78 8.92
CA ALA A 138 -8.16 -15.93 8.47
C ALA A 138 -7.88 -16.31 7.01
N GLU A 139 -7.65 -15.31 6.12
CA GLU A 139 -7.39 -15.56 4.69
C GLU A 139 -5.98 -16.12 4.44
N HIS A 140 -5.05 -15.87 5.35
CA HIS A 140 -3.65 -16.25 5.23
C HIS A 140 -3.22 -17.31 6.24
N ALA A 141 -4.15 -17.91 6.99
CA ALA A 141 -3.86 -18.93 7.99
C ALA A 141 -3.00 -20.09 7.44
N GLY A 142 -2.02 -20.54 8.23
CA GLY A 142 -1.05 -21.57 7.85
C GLY A 142 0.17 -21.06 7.06
N ARG A 143 0.17 -19.84 6.55
CA ARG A 143 1.34 -19.25 5.86
C ARG A 143 2.38 -18.76 6.87
N ARG A 144 3.64 -18.66 6.41
CA ARG A 144 4.71 -18.03 7.20
C ARG A 144 4.76 -16.53 6.93
N PHE A 145 4.75 -15.74 8.00
CA PHE A 145 4.85 -14.28 7.93
C PHE A 145 5.64 -13.74 9.14
N LEU A 146 6.64 -12.92 8.94
CA LEU A 146 7.50 -12.31 9.97
C LEU A 146 8.13 -13.34 10.95
N GLY A 147 8.44 -14.54 10.48
CA GLY A 147 8.98 -15.62 11.30
C GLY A 147 7.94 -16.44 12.06
N HIS A 148 6.67 -16.03 12.06
CA HIS A 148 5.54 -16.72 12.68
C HIS A 148 4.74 -17.52 11.66
N THR A 149 4.03 -18.55 12.11
CA THR A 149 2.93 -19.14 11.35
C THR A 149 1.70 -18.25 11.58
N VAL A 150 1.06 -17.80 10.51
CA VAL A 150 -0.19 -17.04 10.60
C VAL A 150 -1.28 -17.96 11.13
N LEU A 151 -1.99 -17.53 12.15
CA LEU A 151 -3.01 -18.30 12.85
C LEU A 151 -4.41 -17.77 12.50
N ASP A 152 -5.38 -18.64 12.63
CA ASP A 152 -6.78 -18.25 12.65
C ASP A 152 -7.14 -17.59 13.99
N LEU A 153 -8.21 -16.80 14.02
CA LEU A 153 -8.68 -16.08 15.20
C LEU A 153 -9.00 -17.04 16.38
N SER A 154 -9.43 -18.27 16.09
CA SER A 154 -9.70 -19.31 17.10
C SER A 154 -8.48 -19.70 17.94
N ALA A 155 -7.26 -19.42 17.48
CA ALA A 155 -6.04 -19.67 18.22
C ALA A 155 -5.71 -18.59 19.28
N LEU A 156 -6.38 -17.44 19.22
CA LEU A 156 -6.10 -16.29 20.10
C LEU A 156 -6.16 -16.61 21.60
N PRO A 157 -7.10 -17.42 22.13
CA PRO A 157 -7.14 -17.77 23.55
C PRO A 157 -5.92 -18.57 24.05
N GLN A 158 -5.14 -19.15 23.14
CA GLN A 158 -3.94 -19.92 23.46
C GLN A 158 -2.68 -19.04 23.53
N LEU A 159 -2.77 -17.80 23.06
CA LEU A 159 -1.66 -16.85 23.05
C LEU A 159 -1.63 -16.05 24.36
N LYS A 160 -0.44 -15.84 24.90
CA LYS A 160 -0.22 -14.95 26.04
C LYS A 160 0.13 -13.56 25.50
N TYR A 161 -0.81 -12.64 25.50
CA TYR A 161 -0.64 -11.31 24.96
C TYR A 161 -1.20 -10.23 25.91
N ASP A 162 -0.77 -9.00 25.72
CA ASP A 162 -1.26 -7.83 26.44
C ASP A 162 -2.21 -7.01 25.56
N CYS A 163 -2.00 -6.99 24.24
CA CYS A 163 -2.92 -6.36 23.30
C CYS A 163 -2.84 -6.95 21.89
N VAL A 164 -3.92 -6.74 21.14
CA VAL A 164 -4.05 -7.08 19.72
C VAL A 164 -3.97 -5.76 18.92
N VAL A 165 -2.99 -5.68 18.03
CA VAL A 165 -2.75 -4.52 17.17
C VAL A 165 -3.31 -4.79 15.78
N ILE A 166 -4.28 -4.00 15.34
CA ILE A 166 -4.84 -4.09 13.99
C ILE A 166 -3.83 -3.53 12.99
N THR A 167 -3.28 -4.40 12.16
CA THR A 167 -2.26 -4.09 11.16
C THR A 167 -2.78 -4.17 9.73
N SER A 168 -4.08 -4.32 9.53
CA SER A 168 -4.72 -4.30 8.22
C SER A 168 -5.20 -2.90 7.86
N PHE A 169 -5.35 -2.63 6.56
CA PHE A 169 -5.98 -1.40 6.04
C PHE A 169 -7.49 -1.54 5.83
N GLY A 170 -8.10 -2.59 6.37
CA GLY A 170 -9.54 -2.84 6.27
C GLY A 170 -10.41 -1.88 7.09
N ASP A 171 -11.64 -2.25 7.28
CA ASP A 171 -12.59 -1.57 8.17
C ASP A 171 -12.25 -1.93 9.62
N ASP A 172 -11.62 -0.99 10.33
CA ASP A 172 -11.18 -1.19 11.72
C ASP A 172 -12.36 -1.44 12.66
N GLU A 173 -13.55 -0.87 12.39
CA GLU A 173 -14.75 -1.12 13.20
C GLU A 173 -15.24 -2.55 13.07
N ALA A 174 -15.31 -3.07 11.86
CA ALA A 174 -15.69 -4.47 11.62
C ALA A 174 -14.70 -5.44 12.26
N ILE A 175 -13.39 -5.16 12.15
CA ILE A 175 -12.34 -5.97 12.77
C ILE A 175 -12.43 -5.89 14.29
N ARG A 176 -12.62 -4.70 14.86
CA ARG A 176 -12.78 -4.52 16.30
C ARG A 176 -13.95 -5.34 16.84
N LYS A 177 -15.10 -5.26 16.19
CA LYS A 177 -16.28 -6.03 16.56
C LYS A 177 -16.03 -7.54 16.53
N GLN A 178 -15.37 -8.03 15.48
CA GLN A 178 -14.99 -9.43 15.37
C GLN A 178 -14.07 -9.89 16.50
N LEU A 179 -13.09 -9.06 16.89
CA LEU A 179 -12.18 -9.33 17.99
C LEU A 179 -12.91 -9.34 19.33
N GLU A 180 -13.83 -8.40 19.58
CA GLU A 180 -14.66 -8.32 20.79
C GLU A 180 -15.59 -9.55 20.90
N GLU A 181 -16.22 -9.98 19.82
CA GLU A 181 -17.02 -11.20 19.74
C GLU A 181 -16.20 -12.47 20.03
N SER A 182 -14.88 -12.43 19.77
CA SER A 182 -13.94 -13.50 20.08
C SER A 182 -13.35 -13.43 21.49
N GLY A 183 -13.86 -12.51 22.34
CA GLY A 183 -13.49 -12.40 23.76
C GLY A 183 -12.32 -11.46 24.04
N VAL A 184 -11.87 -10.67 23.08
CA VAL A 184 -10.84 -9.63 23.32
C VAL A 184 -11.51 -8.41 23.96
N SER A 185 -10.97 -7.94 25.09
CA SER A 185 -11.50 -6.70 25.70
C SER A 185 -11.24 -5.49 24.79
N ALA A 186 -12.18 -4.57 24.73
CA ALA A 186 -12.07 -3.35 23.91
C ALA A 186 -10.78 -2.56 24.19
N GLU A 187 -10.32 -2.58 25.46
CA GLU A 187 -9.08 -1.91 25.88
C GLU A 187 -7.80 -2.58 25.36
N ALA A 188 -7.88 -3.88 25.07
CA ALA A 188 -6.75 -4.64 24.52
C ALA A 188 -6.65 -4.51 22.99
N ILE A 189 -7.65 -3.93 22.32
CA ILE A 189 -7.63 -3.73 20.87
C ILE A 189 -7.04 -2.36 20.55
N VAL A 190 -5.98 -2.36 19.78
CA VAL A 190 -5.22 -1.15 19.39
C VAL A 190 -5.26 -0.99 17.87
N THR A 191 -5.65 0.20 17.40
CA THR A 191 -5.56 0.56 15.98
C THR A 191 -4.29 1.37 15.73
N LEU A 192 -3.66 1.15 14.59
CA LEU A 192 -2.49 1.94 14.14
C LEU A 192 -2.90 3.22 13.41
N LYS A 193 -4.18 3.33 13.05
CA LYS A 193 -4.74 4.56 12.49
C LYS A 193 -4.87 5.63 13.57
N PRO A 194 -4.67 6.91 13.21
CA PRO A 194 -4.85 8.03 14.12
C PRO A 194 -6.30 8.20 14.57
#